data_812e9c49237f63ce1ad4b1f1e6e09790
#
_entry.id   812e9c49237f63ce1ad4b1f1e6e09790
#
_cell.length_a   1.000
_cell.length_b   1.000
_cell.length_c   1.000
_cell.angle_alpha   90.00
_cell.angle_beta   90.00
_cell.angle_gamma   90.00
#
_symmetry.space_group_name_H-M   'P 1'
#
loop_
_entity.id
_entity.type
_entity.pdbx_description
1 polymer ?
#
loop_
_entity_poly.entity_id
_entity_poly.type
_entity_poly.pdbx_seq_one_letter_code
_entity_poly.pdbx_strand_id
1 'polypeptide(L)'
;MPSMVLVVTPTLGTANGQFHSPGQPRLLVTLCLIGLGIAVFFIVAYAIRHYYFTLNRLFFTQRHPYVDVDTAAWPSVTILVPAHNEEKVIADSLRALMQVDYPQERLTIMPINDRSTDKTAEIIDEIARARPGLVRPLHRNGGKPGKAAALKEATKLISSDIIIVFDADYFPSRGLVKRLVSPFFDPEVGATMGRVVPLNVGSNLLTRLLDIERAGGYQVDQQARMNMGLVPQYGGTVGGVRMAALHEVGGWHDDVLAEDTDLTYRLLLEGWKTVYENRAECYEEVPETWPPRP
;
A
#
# COMPACT_ATOMS: atom_id res chain seq x y z
N MET A 1 -77.60 -46.80 -32.29
CA MET A 1 -76.23 -47.36 -32.22
C MET A 1 -75.51 -46.77 -31.07
N PRO A 2 -75.24 -47.52 -30.02
CA PRO A 2 -74.61 -46.93 -28.79
C PRO A 2 -73.09 -46.99 -28.92
N SER A 3 -72.47 -45.86 -28.55
CA SER A 3 -71.05 -45.66 -28.48
C SER A 3 -70.46 -46.35 -27.27
N MET A 4 -69.52 -47.24 -27.51
CA MET A 4 -68.79 -48.01 -26.50
C MET A 4 -67.68 -47.13 -25.91
N VAL A 5 -67.81 -46.74 -24.63
CA VAL A 5 -66.79 -46.04 -23.89
C VAL A 5 -65.83 -47.04 -23.26
N LEU A 6 -64.63 -47.08 -23.71
CA LEU A 6 -63.57 -47.91 -23.15
C LEU A 6 -63.01 -47.24 -21.88
N VAL A 7 -63.31 -47.81 -20.72
CA VAL A 7 -62.73 -47.41 -19.45
C VAL A 7 -61.41 -48.14 -19.25
N VAL A 8 -60.32 -47.44 -19.40
CA VAL A 8 -58.97 -47.95 -19.07
C VAL A 8 -58.73 -47.65 -17.58
N THR A 9 -58.75 -48.63 -16.72
CA THR A 9 -58.31 -48.59 -15.36
C THR A 9 -56.80 -48.69 -15.31
N PRO A 10 -56.10 -47.71 -14.69
CA PRO A 10 -54.66 -47.85 -14.44
C PRO A 10 -54.46 -48.81 -13.27
N THR A 11 -53.84 -49.96 -13.52
CA THR A 11 -53.28 -50.81 -12.47
C THR A 11 -52.07 -50.13 -11.86
N LEU A 12 -52.19 -49.68 -10.62
CA LEU A 12 -51.08 -49.22 -9.78
C LEU A 12 -50.16 -50.41 -9.48
N GLY A 13 -49.13 -50.58 -10.31
CA GLY A 13 -48.01 -51.42 -9.97
C GLY A 13 -47.18 -50.77 -8.90
N THR A 14 -47.17 -51.34 -7.70
CA THR A 14 -46.26 -50.99 -6.62
C THR A 14 -44.83 -51.38 -7.00
N ALA A 15 -44.13 -50.53 -7.78
CA ALA A 15 -42.71 -50.66 -7.95
C ALA A 15 -42.04 -50.09 -6.68
N ASN A 16 -41.68 -50.97 -5.74
CA ASN A 16 -40.72 -50.68 -4.67
C ASN A 16 -39.33 -50.45 -5.32
N GLY A 17 -39.21 -49.33 -6.03
CA GLY A 17 -37.93 -48.77 -6.43
C GLY A 17 -37.33 -48.07 -5.23
N GLN A 18 -36.55 -48.75 -4.41
CA GLN A 18 -35.61 -48.09 -3.52
C GLN A 18 -34.64 -47.32 -4.40
N PHE A 19 -34.91 -46.02 -4.58
CA PHE A 19 -33.88 -45.09 -5.01
C PHE A 19 -32.80 -45.08 -3.93
N HIS A 20 -31.77 -45.90 -4.14
CA HIS A 20 -30.50 -45.71 -3.46
C HIS A 20 -29.96 -44.36 -3.94
N SER A 21 -30.24 -43.29 -3.22
CA SER A 21 -29.48 -42.06 -3.37
C SER A 21 -28.00 -42.40 -3.06
N PRO A 22 -27.07 -42.20 -4.03
CA PRO A 22 -25.68 -42.41 -3.72
C PRO A 22 -25.35 -41.54 -2.50
N GLY A 23 -24.84 -42.19 -1.44
CA GLY A 23 -24.53 -41.53 -0.18
C GLY A 23 -23.63 -40.31 -0.46
N GLN A 24 -24.27 -39.15 -0.46
CA GLN A 24 -23.54 -37.89 -0.49
C GLN A 24 -22.52 -37.99 0.64
N PRO A 25 -21.26 -37.65 0.42
CA PRO A 25 -20.25 -37.75 1.45
C PRO A 25 -20.62 -36.73 2.54
N ARG A 26 -21.40 -37.16 3.52
CA ARG A 26 -21.83 -36.34 4.70
C ARG A 26 -20.63 -35.60 5.28
N LEU A 27 -19.47 -36.24 5.23
CA LEU A 27 -18.21 -35.65 5.66
C LEU A 27 -17.84 -34.41 4.83
N LEU A 28 -17.93 -34.44 3.49
CA LEU A 28 -17.61 -33.31 2.63
C LEU A 28 -18.55 -32.13 2.90
N VAL A 29 -19.87 -32.40 2.99
CA VAL A 29 -20.86 -31.35 3.31
C VAL A 29 -20.57 -30.74 4.68
N THR A 30 -20.28 -31.56 5.70
CA THR A 30 -19.94 -31.09 7.04
C THR A 30 -18.66 -30.23 7.01
N LEU A 31 -17.62 -30.65 6.32
CA LEU A 31 -16.38 -29.86 6.17
C LEU A 31 -16.63 -28.52 5.45
N CYS A 32 -17.45 -28.52 4.40
CA CYS A 32 -17.87 -27.29 3.72
C CYS A 32 -18.63 -26.34 4.63
N LEU A 33 -19.57 -26.85 5.45
CA LEU A 33 -20.32 -26.05 6.41
C LEU A 33 -19.43 -25.48 7.52
N ILE A 34 -18.49 -26.26 8.03
CA ILE A 34 -17.49 -25.78 9.00
C ILE A 34 -16.63 -24.67 8.36
N GLY A 35 -16.13 -24.90 7.14
CA GLY A 35 -15.34 -23.89 6.42
C GLY A 35 -16.12 -22.59 6.17
N LEU A 36 -17.39 -22.72 5.77
CA LEU A 36 -18.28 -21.55 5.62
C LEU A 36 -18.52 -20.84 6.95
N GLY A 37 -18.76 -21.59 8.04
CA GLY A 37 -18.93 -21.00 9.38
C GLY A 37 -17.69 -20.21 9.83
N ILE A 38 -16.51 -20.75 9.60
CA ILE A 38 -15.23 -20.08 9.89
C ILE A 38 -15.11 -18.80 9.04
N ALA A 39 -15.38 -18.88 7.74
CA ALA A 39 -15.32 -17.71 6.85
C ALA A 39 -16.31 -16.60 7.30
N VAL A 40 -17.55 -16.96 7.62
CA VAL A 40 -18.56 -16.02 8.13
C VAL A 40 -18.11 -15.39 9.44
N PHE A 41 -17.54 -16.18 10.37
CA PHE A 41 -17.01 -15.67 11.62
C PHE A 41 -15.94 -14.58 11.38
N PHE A 42 -14.97 -14.81 10.50
CA PHE A 42 -13.95 -13.82 10.21
C PHE A 42 -14.52 -12.58 9.51
N ILE A 43 -15.47 -12.73 8.60
CA ILE A 43 -16.15 -11.60 7.94
C ILE A 43 -16.88 -10.73 8.98
N VAL A 44 -17.62 -11.35 9.89
CA VAL A 44 -18.35 -10.63 10.95
C VAL A 44 -17.40 -9.95 11.92
N ALA A 45 -16.34 -10.63 12.36
CA ALA A 45 -15.30 -10.05 13.21
C ALA A 45 -14.60 -8.83 12.54
N TYR A 46 -14.28 -8.95 11.26
CA TYR A 46 -13.74 -7.86 10.49
C TYR A 46 -14.70 -6.67 10.36
N ALA A 47 -16.00 -6.94 10.10
CA ALA A 47 -17.02 -5.90 10.03
C ALA A 47 -17.20 -5.17 11.38
N ILE A 48 -17.23 -5.88 12.50
CA ILE A 48 -17.30 -5.29 13.85
C ILE A 48 -16.09 -4.39 14.10
N ARG A 49 -14.88 -4.89 13.79
CA ARG A 49 -13.65 -4.09 13.90
C ARG A 49 -13.74 -2.82 13.05
N HIS A 50 -14.18 -2.93 11.79
CA HIS A 50 -14.29 -1.80 10.88
C HIS A 50 -15.28 -0.74 11.37
N TYR A 51 -16.45 -1.15 11.88
CA TYR A 51 -17.41 -0.23 12.53
C TYR A 51 -16.82 0.45 13.75
N TYR A 52 -16.10 -0.27 14.60
CA TYR A 52 -15.42 0.30 15.76
C TYR A 52 -14.39 1.36 15.35
N PHE A 53 -13.59 1.10 14.32
CA PHE A 53 -12.60 2.03 13.78
C PHE A 53 -13.28 3.27 13.16
N THR A 54 -14.39 3.08 12.45
CA THR A 54 -15.17 4.19 11.89
C THR A 54 -15.74 5.08 13.00
N LEU A 55 -16.30 4.50 14.05
CA LEU A 55 -16.80 5.25 15.22
C LEU A 55 -15.64 6.00 15.92
N ASN A 56 -14.49 5.36 16.06
CA ASN A 56 -13.31 6.01 16.60
C ASN A 56 -12.92 7.25 15.76
N ARG A 57 -12.90 7.11 14.45
CA ARG A 57 -12.59 8.22 13.53
C ARG A 57 -13.59 9.38 13.63
N LEU A 58 -14.87 9.09 13.84
CA LEU A 58 -15.96 10.09 13.89
C LEU A 58 -16.07 10.81 15.22
N PHE A 59 -15.86 10.10 16.33
CA PHE A 59 -16.20 10.60 17.66
C PHE A 59 -15.01 10.90 18.56
N PHE A 60 -13.81 10.42 18.22
CA PHE A 60 -12.63 10.66 19.05
C PHE A 60 -11.70 11.72 18.42
N THR A 61 -10.99 12.43 19.27
CA THR A 61 -9.99 13.40 18.83
C THR A 61 -8.88 12.72 18.03
N GLN A 62 -8.57 13.28 16.88
CA GLN A 62 -7.52 12.76 16.03
C GLN A 62 -6.16 13.01 16.68
N ARG A 63 -5.38 11.98 16.88
CA ARG A 63 -3.99 12.13 17.32
C ARG A 63 -3.14 12.55 16.13
N HIS A 64 -2.58 13.74 16.23
CA HIS A 64 -1.49 14.22 15.41
C HIS A 64 -0.31 14.36 16.35
N PRO A 65 0.52 13.32 16.50
CA PRO A 65 1.54 13.28 17.56
C PRO A 65 2.59 14.37 17.39
N TYR A 66 2.72 14.93 16.19
CA TYR A 66 3.72 15.92 15.88
C TYR A 66 3.10 17.14 15.20
N VAL A 67 3.39 18.29 15.74
CA VAL A 67 3.06 19.59 15.13
C VAL A 67 4.20 19.94 14.18
N ASP A 68 3.93 20.79 13.17
CA ASP A 68 4.99 21.30 12.31
C ASP A 68 6.08 21.94 13.17
N VAL A 69 7.26 21.35 13.16
CA VAL A 69 8.39 21.83 13.95
C VAL A 69 9.19 22.77 13.07
N ASP A 70 9.21 24.04 13.44
CA ASP A 70 10.15 25.00 12.86
C ASP A 70 11.49 24.84 13.57
N THR A 71 12.39 24.06 12.99
CA THR A 71 13.70 23.75 13.54
C THR A 71 14.81 24.19 12.59
N ALA A 72 15.90 24.66 13.17
CA ALA A 72 17.09 25.03 12.41
C ALA A 72 17.89 23.82 11.87
N ALA A 73 17.62 22.60 12.36
CA ALA A 73 18.41 21.40 12.05
C ALA A 73 17.56 20.25 11.54
N TRP A 74 17.05 20.37 10.29
CA TRP A 74 16.39 19.25 9.62
C TRP A 74 17.39 18.13 9.32
N PRO A 75 17.01 16.84 9.53
CA PRO A 75 17.87 15.70 9.19
C PRO A 75 18.11 15.61 7.68
N SER A 76 19.16 14.90 7.29
CA SER A 76 19.39 14.58 5.87
C SER A 76 18.42 13.53 5.37
N VAL A 77 17.88 13.74 4.16
CA VAL A 77 16.87 12.88 3.55
C VAL A 77 17.30 12.43 2.16
N THR A 78 17.17 11.15 1.87
CA THR A 78 17.22 10.65 0.49
C THR A 78 15.85 10.10 0.10
N ILE A 79 15.29 10.64 -0.97
CA ILE A 79 14.05 10.15 -1.58
C ILE A 79 14.42 9.08 -2.61
N LEU A 80 13.91 7.86 -2.45
CA LEU A 80 14.05 6.74 -3.37
C LEU A 80 12.83 6.63 -4.26
N VAL A 81 13.05 6.58 -5.58
CA VAL A 81 11.99 6.44 -6.58
C VAL A 81 12.33 5.25 -7.48
N PRO A 82 11.96 4.01 -7.09
CA PRO A 82 12.13 2.86 -7.98
C PRO A 82 11.22 2.98 -9.19
N ALA A 83 11.80 2.76 -10.38
CA ALA A 83 11.13 2.87 -11.66
C ALA A 83 11.51 1.70 -12.60
N HIS A 84 10.50 1.11 -13.25
CA HIS A 84 10.67 0.09 -14.29
C HIS A 84 9.65 0.33 -15.42
N ASN A 85 10.11 0.83 -16.57
CA ASN A 85 9.27 1.18 -17.72
C ASN A 85 8.21 2.25 -17.38
N GLU A 86 8.66 3.37 -16.80
CA GLU A 86 7.83 4.48 -16.33
C GLU A 86 8.04 5.76 -17.17
N GLU A 87 8.37 5.63 -18.46
CA GLU A 87 8.68 6.77 -19.33
C GLU A 87 7.57 7.83 -19.39
N LYS A 88 6.31 7.44 -19.14
CA LYS A 88 5.15 8.33 -19.24
C LYS A 88 5.00 9.27 -18.03
N VAL A 89 5.47 8.85 -16.86
CA VAL A 89 5.16 9.51 -15.57
C VAL A 89 6.38 9.99 -14.81
N ILE A 90 7.52 9.33 -14.97
CA ILE A 90 8.74 9.58 -14.16
C ILE A 90 9.20 11.04 -14.22
N ALA A 91 9.07 11.71 -15.39
CA ALA A 91 9.52 13.09 -15.53
C ALA A 91 8.73 14.05 -14.64
N ASP A 92 7.40 13.89 -14.57
CA ASP A 92 6.52 14.77 -13.82
C ASP A 92 6.62 14.48 -12.32
N SER A 93 6.73 13.22 -11.93
CA SER A 93 6.99 12.81 -10.55
C SER A 93 8.30 13.41 -10.04
N LEU A 94 9.41 13.28 -10.76
CA LEU A 94 10.69 13.87 -10.37
C LEU A 94 10.65 15.40 -10.29
N ARG A 95 9.96 16.06 -11.23
CA ARG A 95 9.77 17.53 -11.19
C ARG A 95 8.98 17.95 -9.96
N ALA A 96 7.93 17.21 -9.59
CA ALA A 96 7.16 17.47 -8.37
C ALA A 96 8.02 17.29 -7.10
N LEU A 97 8.83 16.22 -7.04
CA LEU A 97 9.76 15.96 -5.94
C LEU A 97 10.83 17.06 -5.81
N MET A 98 11.29 17.64 -6.91
CA MET A 98 12.24 18.76 -6.85
C MET A 98 11.62 20.07 -6.31
N GLN A 99 10.29 20.16 -6.22
CA GLN A 99 9.57 21.35 -5.73
C GLN A 99 9.09 21.21 -4.28
N VAL A 100 9.38 20.11 -3.60
CA VAL A 100 8.98 19.93 -2.19
C VAL A 100 9.66 20.96 -1.29
N ASP A 101 8.93 21.38 -0.26
CA ASP A 101 9.44 22.28 0.75
C ASP A 101 10.32 21.51 1.75
N TYR A 102 11.61 21.43 1.44
CA TYR A 102 12.64 20.85 2.30
C TYR A 102 13.98 21.54 2.03
N PRO A 103 14.88 21.70 3.02
CA PRO A 103 16.21 22.26 2.80
C PRO A 103 16.97 21.50 1.73
N GLN A 104 17.33 22.18 0.64
CA GLN A 104 17.90 21.50 -0.55
C GLN A 104 19.27 20.88 -0.29
N GLU A 105 20.04 21.48 0.62
CA GLU A 105 21.34 20.96 1.07
C GLU A 105 21.22 19.68 1.92
N ARG A 106 20.00 19.37 2.37
CA ARG A 106 19.68 18.19 3.17
C ARG A 106 18.85 17.17 2.39
N LEU A 107 18.55 17.43 1.12
CA LEU A 107 17.71 16.59 0.28
C LEU A 107 18.52 15.99 -0.87
N THR A 108 18.36 14.70 -1.08
CA THR A 108 18.78 13.99 -2.29
C THR A 108 17.60 13.22 -2.87
N ILE A 109 17.42 13.27 -4.19
CA ILE A 109 16.43 12.45 -4.91
C ILE A 109 17.22 11.40 -5.68
N MET A 110 16.93 10.13 -5.43
CA MET A 110 17.58 8.99 -6.08
C MET A 110 16.55 8.18 -6.86
N PRO A 111 16.28 8.53 -8.14
CA PRO A 111 15.54 7.65 -9.01
C PRO A 111 16.37 6.38 -9.28
N ILE A 112 15.71 5.23 -9.17
CA ILE A 112 16.34 3.91 -9.34
C ILE A 112 15.75 3.28 -10.59
N ASN A 113 16.46 3.34 -11.69
CA ASN A 113 16.06 2.64 -12.90
C ASN A 113 16.36 1.15 -12.76
N ASP A 114 15.33 0.32 -12.59
CA ASP A 114 15.47 -1.13 -12.50
C ASP A 114 15.30 -1.79 -13.87
N ARG A 115 16.32 -1.70 -14.73
CA ARG A 115 16.40 -2.40 -16.03
C ARG A 115 15.23 -2.05 -16.97
N SER A 116 14.84 -0.79 -17.03
CA SER A 116 13.87 -0.32 -18.01
C SER A 116 14.36 -0.53 -19.44
N THR A 117 13.42 -0.85 -20.34
CA THR A 117 13.66 -1.07 -21.76
C THR A 117 13.09 0.06 -22.64
N ASP A 118 12.37 0.98 -22.02
CA ASP A 118 11.81 2.19 -22.60
C ASP A 118 12.74 3.40 -22.34
N LYS A 119 12.23 4.62 -22.51
CA LYS A 119 13.00 5.85 -22.31
C LYS A 119 13.16 6.29 -20.84
N THR A 120 12.76 5.49 -19.88
CA THR A 120 12.84 5.83 -18.44
C THR A 120 14.26 6.25 -18.04
N ALA A 121 15.29 5.48 -18.43
CA ALA A 121 16.67 5.77 -18.10
C ALA A 121 17.14 7.11 -18.68
N GLU A 122 16.84 7.37 -19.95
CA GLU A 122 17.23 8.60 -20.66
C GLU A 122 16.60 9.84 -19.99
N ILE A 123 15.32 9.76 -19.62
CA ILE A 123 14.58 10.83 -18.94
C ILE A 123 15.20 11.13 -17.56
N ILE A 124 15.51 10.09 -16.80
CA ILE A 124 16.16 10.21 -15.48
C ILE A 124 17.51 10.92 -15.63
N ASP A 125 18.32 10.54 -16.61
CA ASP A 125 19.64 11.12 -16.85
C ASP A 125 19.57 12.58 -17.30
N GLU A 126 18.57 12.94 -18.10
CA GLU A 126 18.35 14.32 -18.50
C GLU A 126 18.05 15.22 -17.29
N ILE A 127 17.15 14.78 -16.41
CA ILE A 127 16.78 15.50 -15.19
C ILE A 127 17.98 15.58 -14.23
N ALA A 128 18.74 14.51 -14.06
CA ALA A 128 19.91 14.48 -13.20
C ALA A 128 21.00 15.46 -13.70
N ARG A 129 21.24 15.53 -15.01
CA ARG A 129 22.18 16.51 -15.61
C ARG A 129 21.73 17.96 -15.38
N ALA A 130 20.43 18.22 -15.38
CA ALA A 130 19.88 19.54 -15.09
C ALA A 130 19.99 19.94 -13.60
N ARG A 131 20.08 18.98 -12.69
CA ARG A 131 20.12 19.19 -11.22
C ARG A 131 21.09 18.24 -10.50
N PRO A 132 22.40 18.27 -10.84
CA PRO A 132 23.37 17.27 -10.38
C PRO A 132 23.64 17.31 -8.87
N GLY A 133 23.32 18.41 -8.20
CA GLY A 133 23.43 18.53 -6.73
C GLY A 133 22.27 17.89 -5.98
N LEU A 134 21.11 17.74 -6.62
CA LEU A 134 19.87 17.27 -6.00
C LEU A 134 19.48 15.86 -6.46
N VAL A 135 19.62 15.55 -7.77
CA VAL A 135 19.20 14.27 -8.37
C VAL A 135 20.40 13.40 -8.66
N ARG A 136 20.45 12.22 -8.03
CA ARG A 136 21.54 11.24 -8.15
C ARG A 136 20.96 9.89 -8.56
N PRO A 137 20.94 9.55 -9.85
CA PRO A 137 20.32 8.34 -10.35
C PRO A 137 21.13 7.09 -10.00
N LEU A 138 20.42 5.97 -9.81
CA LEU A 138 20.98 4.63 -9.75
C LEU A 138 20.41 3.80 -10.90
N HIS A 139 21.29 3.29 -11.80
CA HIS A 139 20.89 2.38 -12.86
C HIS A 139 21.30 0.96 -12.51
N ARG A 140 20.32 0.07 -12.40
CA ARG A 140 20.53 -1.34 -12.14
C ARG A 140 20.44 -2.11 -13.46
N ASN A 141 21.52 -2.78 -13.82
CA ASN A 141 21.60 -3.58 -15.05
C ASN A 141 21.56 -5.09 -14.78
N GLY A 142 21.52 -5.50 -13.51
CA GLY A 142 21.56 -6.89 -13.09
C GLY A 142 20.94 -7.10 -11.70
N GLY A 143 21.12 -8.29 -11.15
CA GLY A 143 20.59 -8.66 -9.84
C GLY A 143 19.12 -9.10 -9.87
N LYS A 144 18.55 -9.34 -8.69
CA LYS A 144 17.15 -9.74 -8.53
C LYS A 144 16.23 -8.58 -8.94
N PRO A 145 15.17 -8.83 -9.74
CA PRO A 145 14.19 -7.81 -10.12
C PRO A 145 13.29 -7.39 -8.96
N GLY A 146 12.73 -6.19 -9.07
CA GLY A 146 11.66 -5.72 -8.22
C GLY A 146 12.07 -4.65 -7.20
N LYS A 147 11.05 -3.98 -6.67
CA LYS A 147 11.15 -2.81 -5.80
C LYS A 147 12.04 -3.07 -4.57
N ALA A 148 11.77 -4.15 -3.83
CA ALA A 148 12.54 -4.48 -2.63
C ALA A 148 14.03 -4.66 -2.90
N ALA A 149 14.39 -5.36 -4.00
CA ALA A 149 15.78 -5.54 -4.41
C ALA A 149 16.44 -4.21 -4.84
N ALA A 150 15.68 -3.35 -5.52
CA ALA A 150 16.14 -2.02 -5.90
C ALA A 150 16.40 -1.13 -4.66
N LEU A 151 15.49 -1.12 -3.70
CA LEU A 151 15.65 -0.40 -2.44
C LEU A 151 16.84 -0.94 -1.62
N LYS A 152 17.00 -2.27 -1.54
CA LYS A 152 18.12 -2.93 -0.85
C LYS A 152 19.48 -2.54 -1.43
N GLU A 153 19.58 -2.40 -2.73
CA GLU A 153 20.82 -1.99 -3.39
C GLU A 153 21.07 -0.49 -3.18
N ALA A 154 20.04 0.34 -3.36
CA ALA A 154 20.14 1.79 -3.21
C ALA A 154 20.55 2.18 -1.78
N THR A 155 20.00 1.54 -0.74
CA THR A 155 20.32 1.86 0.65
C THR A 155 21.78 1.65 1.02
N LYS A 156 22.52 0.80 0.31
CA LYS A 156 23.97 0.62 0.51
C LYS A 156 24.81 1.83 0.09
N LEU A 157 24.24 2.70 -0.77
CA LEU A 157 24.90 3.88 -1.32
C LEU A 157 24.52 5.18 -0.61
N ILE A 158 23.66 5.08 0.43
CA ILE A 158 23.06 6.23 1.11
C ILE A 158 23.67 6.42 2.48
N SER A 159 23.96 7.67 2.82
CA SER A 159 24.47 8.11 4.13
C SER A 159 23.54 9.08 4.84
N SER A 160 22.35 9.34 4.30
CA SER A 160 21.37 10.23 4.95
C SER A 160 20.74 9.58 6.18
N ASP A 161 20.22 10.43 7.09
CA ASP A 161 19.59 9.98 8.34
C ASP A 161 18.27 9.24 8.09
N ILE A 162 17.54 9.68 7.05
CA ILE A 162 16.21 9.19 6.72
C ILE A 162 16.16 8.90 5.22
N ILE A 163 15.49 7.82 4.85
CA ILE A 163 15.04 7.56 3.49
C ILE A 163 13.53 7.72 3.40
N ILE A 164 13.04 8.20 2.26
CA ILE A 164 11.62 8.23 1.93
C ILE A 164 11.42 7.51 0.61
N VAL A 165 10.42 6.66 0.52
CA VAL A 165 10.12 5.91 -0.70
C VAL A 165 8.87 6.47 -1.36
N PHE A 166 8.94 6.75 -2.66
CA PHE A 166 7.80 7.08 -3.53
C PHE A 166 7.77 6.16 -4.74
N ASP A 167 6.58 5.78 -5.17
CA ASP A 167 6.40 5.14 -6.46
C ASP A 167 6.58 6.18 -7.60
N ALA A 168 6.94 5.72 -8.78
CA ALA A 168 7.35 6.59 -9.89
C ALA A 168 6.20 7.42 -10.49
N ASP A 169 4.96 7.03 -10.24
CA ASP A 169 3.71 7.66 -10.68
C ASP A 169 3.05 8.56 -9.63
N TYR A 170 3.73 8.85 -8.52
CA TYR A 170 3.19 9.61 -7.40
C TYR A 170 3.60 11.09 -7.43
N PHE A 171 2.67 11.95 -7.02
CA PHE A 171 2.82 13.40 -6.99
C PHE A 171 2.74 13.93 -5.55
N PRO A 172 3.85 14.27 -4.90
CA PRO A 172 3.86 14.77 -3.53
C PRO A 172 3.28 16.17 -3.42
N SER A 173 2.51 16.44 -2.36
CA SER A 173 2.22 17.82 -1.98
C SER A 173 3.49 18.53 -1.50
N ARG A 174 3.56 19.86 -1.64
CA ARG A 174 4.79 20.62 -1.31
C ARG A 174 5.29 20.40 0.11
N GLY A 175 4.40 20.30 1.10
CA GLY A 175 4.76 20.10 2.51
C GLY A 175 4.93 18.65 2.94
N LEU A 176 4.79 17.69 2.04
CA LEU A 176 4.75 16.25 2.36
C LEU A 176 6.01 15.79 3.09
N VAL A 177 7.20 16.13 2.55
CA VAL A 177 8.48 15.66 3.10
C VAL A 177 8.68 16.14 4.54
N LYS A 178 8.44 17.41 4.83
CA LYS A 178 8.52 17.94 6.20
C LYS A 178 7.58 17.20 7.15
N ARG A 179 6.36 16.91 6.72
CA ARG A 179 5.37 16.18 7.54
C ARG A 179 5.78 14.74 7.81
N LEU A 180 6.34 14.05 6.80
CA LEU A 180 6.88 12.70 7.00
C LEU A 180 8.12 12.67 7.89
N VAL A 181 8.92 13.74 7.87
CA VAL A 181 10.16 13.81 8.62
C VAL A 181 9.93 14.29 10.07
N SER A 182 8.94 15.17 10.32
CA SER A 182 8.68 15.70 11.66
C SER A 182 8.60 14.64 12.76
N PRO A 183 7.96 13.47 12.58
CA PRO A 183 7.94 12.45 13.64
C PRO A 183 9.30 11.89 14.02
N PHE A 184 10.30 11.96 13.14
CA PHE A 184 11.64 11.44 13.42
C PHE A 184 12.47 12.30 14.40
N PHE A 185 11.94 13.46 14.82
CA PHE A 185 12.53 14.17 15.96
C PHE A 185 12.34 13.41 17.28
N ASP A 186 11.37 12.51 17.37
CA ASP A 186 11.36 11.46 18.39
C ASP A 186 12.37 10.37 18.00
N PRO A 187 13.41 10.10 18.84
CA PRO A 187 14.43 9.11 18.52
C PRO A 187 13.88 7.67 18.48
N GLU A 188 12.71 7.39 19.06
CA GLU A 188 12.09 6.07 19.06
C GLU A 188 11.29 5.77 17.77
N VAL A 189 11.13 6.79 16.90
CA VAL A 189 10.42 6.59 15.63
C VAL A 189 11.37 6.00 14.60
N GLY A 190 11.04 4.78 14.16
CA GLY A 190 11.75 4.04 13.12
C GLY A 190 11.16 4.21 11.73
N ALA A 191 9.83 4.39 11.62
CA ALA A 191 9.16 4.60 10.35
C ALA A 191 7.99 5.58 10.43
N THR A 192 7.71 6.25 9.31
CA THR A 192 6.54 7.11 9.15
C THR A 192 5.81 6.75 7.89
N MET A 193 4.51 7.02 7.85
CA MET A 193 3.67 6.82 6.68
C MET A 193 2.70 7.97 6.49
N GLY A 194 2.58 8.47 5.27
CA GLY A 194 1.54 9.39 4.83
C GLY A 194 0.37 8.65 4.18
N ARG A 195 -0.44 9.38 3.44
CA ARG A 195 -1.57 8.83 2.69
C ARG A 195 -1.51 9.15 1.22
N VAL A 196 -2.11 8.27 0.43
CA VAL A 196 -2.29 8.45 -1.00
C VAL A 196 -3.74 8.86 -1.29
N VAL A 197 -3.90 9.84 -2.17
CA VAL A 197 -5.20 10.41 -2.55
C VAL A 197 -5.33 10.37 -4.08
N PRO A 198 -6.37 9.75 -4.63
CA PRO A 198 -6.60 9.76 -6.07
C PRO A 198 -6.84 11.17 -6.63
N LEU A 199 -6.19 11.49 -7.76
CA LEU A 199 -6.37 12.77 -8.47
C LEU A 199 -7.63 12.79 -9.34
N ASN A 200 -7.92 11.67 -10.00
CA ASN A 200 -8.97 11.57 -11.02
C ASN A 200 -10.29 11.01 -10.48
N VAL A 201 -10.64 11.28 -9.22
CA VAL A 201 -11.87 10.81 -8.54
C VAL A 201 -13.14 11.15 -9.34
N GLY A 202 -13.14 12.30 -10.02
CA GLY A 202 -14.30 12.79 -10.79
C GLY A 202 -14.57 12.08 -12.11
N SER A 203 -13.63 11.26 -12.62
CA SER A 203 -13.69 10.68 -13.96
C SER A 203 -14.87 9.72 -14.17
N ASN A 204 -15.10 8.79 -13.24
CA ASN A 204 -16.19 7.81 -13.34
C ASN A 204 -16.51 7.11 -12.02
N LEU A 205 -17.43 6.11 -12.05
CA LEU A 205 -17.81 5.36 -10.85
C LEU A 205 -16.66 4.54 -10.27
N LEU A 206 -15.82 3.94 -11.12
CA LEU A 206 -14.70 3.12 -10.66
C LEU A 206 -13.70 3.95 -9.86
N THR A 207 -13.32 5.12 -10.36
CA THR A 207 -12.39 6.03 -9.66
C THR A 207 -12.93 6.51 -8.32
N ARG A 208 -14.25 6.73 -8.21
CA ARG A 208 -14.92 7.06 -6.93
C ARG A 208 -14.91 5.89 -5.94
N LEU A 209 -15.11 4.66 -6.41
CA LEU A 209 -15.04 3.47 -5.55
C LEU A 209 -13.62 3.24 -5.05
N LEU A 210 -12.60 3.47 -5.89
CA LEU A 210 -11.20 3.38 -5.49
C LEU A 210 -10.82 4.48 -4.47
N ASP A 211 -11.37 5.70 -4.60
CA ASP A 211 -11.19 6.74 -3.59
C ASP A 211 -11.79 6.35 -2.23
N ILE A 212 -13.00 5.78 -2.22
CA ILE A 212 -13.62 5.28 -0.98
C ILE A 212 -12.79 4.15 -0.35
N GLU A 213 -12.24 3.26 -1.16
CA GLU A 213 -11.37 2.17 -0.70
C GLU A 213 -10.08 2.74 -0.08
N ARG A 214 -9.40 3.69 -0.75
CA ARG A 214 -8.23 4.40 -0.23
C ARG A 214 -8.55 5.14 1.07
N ALA A 215 -9.67 5.87 1.12
CA ALA A 215 -10.11 6.58 2.32
C ALA A 215 -10.38 5.63 3.49
N GLY A 216 -10.97 4.46 3.24
CA GLY A 216 -11.17 3.42 4.25
C GLY A 216 -9.86 2.93 4.86
N GLY A 217 -8.86 2.65 4.04
CA GLY A 217 -7.55 2.23 4.49
C GLY A 217 -6.81 3.32 5.27
N TYR A 218 -6.64 4.47 4.66
CA TYR A 218 -5.83 5.55 5.24
C TYR A 218 -6.54 6.34 6.34
N GLN A 219 -7.72 6.89 6.05
CA GLN A 219 -8.37 7.80 6.99
C GLN A 219 -9.11 7.09 8.13
N VAL A 220 -9.54 5.85 7.93
CA VAL A 220 -10.24 5.08 8.97
C VAL A 220 -9.27 4.12 9.66
N ASP A 221 -8.69 3.15 8.93
CA ASP A 221 -7.90 2.08 9.55
C ASP A 221 -6.59 2.59 10.16
N GLN A 222 -5.74 3.26 9.38
CA GLN A 222 -4.45 3.75 9.87
C GLN A 222 -4.62 4.84 10.95
N GLN A 223 -5.57 5.76 10.77
CA GLN A 223 -5.82 6.80 11.76
C GLN A 223 -6.39 6.22 13.08
N ALA A 224 -7.28 5.23 13.01
CA ALA A 224 -7.80 4.58 14.21
C ALA A 224 -6.68 3.83 14.96
N ARG A 225 -5.76 3.17 14.24
CA ARG A 225 -4.57 2.55 14.86
C ARG A 225 -3.75 3.57 15.63
N MET A 226 -3.47 4.74 15.03
CA MET A 226 -2.79 5.84 15.72
C MET A 226 -3.53 6.32 16.96
N ASN A 227 -4.84 6.57 16.84
CA ASN A 227 -5.66 7.06 17.95
C ASN A 227 -5.69 6.08 19.13
N MET A 228 -5.68 4.79 18.87
CA MET A 228 -5.75 3.73 19.88
C MET A 228 -4.37 3.27 20.39
N GLY A 229 -3.27 3.84 19.89
CA GLY A 229 -1.92 3.40 20.26
C GLY A 229 -1.57 2.01 19.71
N LEU A 230 -2.24 1.58 18.66
CA LEU A 230 -1.88 0.39 17.88
C LEU A 230 -0.79 0.75 16.87
N VAL A 231 -0.21 -0.27 16.23
CA VAL A 231 0.85 -0.08 15.24
C VAL A 231 0.24 0.24 13.87
N PRO A 232 0.44 1.46 13.31
CA PRO A 232 0.18 1.71 11.91
C PRO A 232 1.11 0.87 11.05
N GLN A 233 0.63 0.43 9.90
CA GLN A 233 1.45 -0.34 8.97
C GLN A 233 2.22 0.62 8.06
N TYR A 234 3.53 0.45 7.93
CA TYR A 234 4.31 1.07 6.88
C TYR A 234 3.90 0.45 5.52
N GLY A 235 3.58 1.26 4.55
CA GLY A 235 2.97 0.82 3.29
C GLY A 235 3.92 0.78 2.09
N GLY A 236 5.22 0.81 2.30
CA GLY A 236 6.21 0.68 1.23
C GLY A 236 6.34 1.87 0.28
N THR A 237 5.44 2.84 0.38
CA THR A 237 5.43 4.09 -0.41
C THR A 237 4.86 5.24 0.41
N VAL A 238 5.11 6.49 0.03
CA VAL A 238 4.73 7.70 0.78
C VAL A 238 5.09 7.56 2.25
N GLY A 239 6.27 7.03 2.52
CA GLY A 239 6.72 6.72 3.87
C GLY A 239 8.20 6.88 4.05
N GLY A 240 8.58 7.30 5.26
CA GLY A 240 9.96 7.45 5.68
C GLY A 240 10.44 6.32 6.58
N VAL A 241 11.72 6.00 6.53
CA VAL A 241 12.38 5.05 7.42
C VAL A 241 13.68 5.65 7.92
N ARG A 242 13.93 5.57 9.22
CA ARG A 242 15.22 5.95 9.84
C ARG A 242 16.28 4.95 9.42
N MET A 243 17.40 5.41 8.86
CA MET A 243 18.47 4.53 8.40
C MET A 243 19.04 3.66 9.52
N ALA A 244 19.21 4.19 10.72
CA ALA A 244 19.68 3.40 11.88
C ALA A 244 18.72 2.25 12.20
N ALA A 245 17.40 2.51 12.23
CA ALA A 245 16.39 1.48 12.46
C ALA A 245 16.37 0.42 11.33
N LEU A 246 16.47 0.86 10.07
CA LEU A 246 16.54 -0.05 8.92
C LEU A 246 17.75 -0.97 8.99
N HIS A 247 18.91 -0.44 9.37
CA HIS A 247 20.13 -1.25 9.53
C HIS A 247 20.02 -2.25 10.68
N GLU A 248 19.47 -1.82 11.81
CA GLU A 248 19.29 -2.67 13.00
C GLU A 248 18.40 -3.88 12.69
N VAL A 249 17.32 -3.69 11.92
CA VAL A 249 16.42 -4.79 11.54
C VAL A 249 16.88 -5.57 10.30
N GLY A 250 18.10 -5.38 9.80
CA GLY A 250 18.69 -6.16 8.70
C GLY A 250 18.36 -5.65 7.29
N GLY A 251 17.81 -4.43 7.14
CA GLY A 251 17.56 -3.83 5.83
C GLY A 251 16.28 -4.33 5.14
N TRP A 252 16.22 -4.15 3.83
CA TRP A 252 15.12 -4.62 3.00
C TRP A 252 15.24 -6.11 2.71
N HIS A 253 14.16 -6.86 2.90
CA HIS A 253 14.05 -8.26 2.48
C HIS A 253 13.44 -8.34 1.08
N ASP A 254 14.16 -8.95 0.15
CA ASP A 254 13.76 -9.09 -1.25
C ASP A 254 13.32 -10.52 -1.62
N ASP A 255 13.16 -11.35 -0.62
CA ASP A 255 12.72 -12.74 -0.68
C ASP A 255 11.31 -12.96 -0.09
N VAL A 256 10.67 -11.90 0.37
CA VAL A 256 9.30 -11.89 0.91
C VAL A 256 8.33 -11.25 -0.08
N LEU A 257 7.04 -11.63 0.02
CA LEU A 257 6.00 -11.12 -0.88
C LEU A 257 5.60 -9.67 -0.60
N ALA A 258 5.63 -9.26 0.68
CA ALA A 258 5.23 -7.93 1.15
C ALA A 258 6.35 -7.37 2.05
N GLU A 259 7.33 -6.72 1.42
CA GLU A 259 8.54 -6.21 2.08
C GLU A 259 8.24 -5.10 3.10
N ASP A 260 7.17 -4.35 2.87
CA ASP A 260 6.69 -3.28 3.73
C ASP A 260 6.06 -3.81 5.03
N THR A 261 5.25 -4.84 4.91
CA THR A 261 4.64 -5.52 6.05
C THR A 261 5.71 -6.23 6.88
N ASP A 262 6.63 -6.95 6.24
CA ASP A 262 7.78 -7.59 6.88
C ASP A 262 8.62 -6.56 7.65
N LEU A 263 8.96 -5.43 7.01
CA LEU A 263 9.70 -4.34 7.66
C LEU A 263 8.95 -3.78 8.87
N THR A 264 7.63 -3.56 8.76
CA THR A 264 6.81 -3.06 9.86
C THR A 264 6.90 -3.96 11.08
N TYR A 265 6.79 -5.28 10.91
CA TYR A 265 6.87 -6.23 12.02
C TYR A 265 8.27 -6.32 12.60
N ARG A 266 9.32 -6.28 11.80
CA ARG A 266 10.71 -6.30 12.32
C ARG A 266 11.01 -5.04 13.13
N LEU A 267 10.59 -3.85 12.66
CA LEU A 267 10.72 -2.62 13.43
C LEU A 267 9.98 -2.70 14.76
N LEU A 268 8.75 -3.21 14.76
CA LEU A 268 7.96 -3.40 15.98
C LEU A 268 8.63 -4.34 16.99
N LEU A 269 9.18 -5.45 16.52
CA LEU A 269 9.84 -6.45 17.38
C LEU A 269 11.11 -5.91 18.04
N GLU A 270 11.81 -4.98 17.37
CA GLU A 270 12.98 -4.27 17.92
C GLU A 270 12.58 -3.03 18.73
N GLY A 271 11.27 -2.78 18.93
CA GLY A 271 10.77 -1.70 19.77
C GLY A 271 10.64 -0.34 19.07
N TRP A 272 10.89 -0.25 17.76
CA TRP A 272 10.72 0.97 17.00
C TRP A 272 9.24 1.32 16.80
N LYS A 273 8.91 2.62 16.91
CA LYS A 273 7.58 3.15 16.63
C LYS A 273 7.38 3.38 15.14
N THR A 274 6.20 3.02 14.64
CA THR A 274 5.70 3.49 13.34
C THR A 274 4.63 4.55 13.54
N VAL A 275 4.73 5.66 12.82
CA VAL A 275 3.81 6.80 12.93
C VAL A 275 3.07 7.01 11.62
N TYR A 276 1.75 7.11 11.69
CA TYR A 276 0.93 7.53 10.57
C TYR A 276 0.62 9.02 10.65
N GLU A 277 0.99 9.79 9.62
CA GLU A 277 0.71 11.22 9.51
C GLU A 277 -0.34 11.48 8.42
N ASN A 278 -1.58 11.58 8.83
CA ASN A 278 -2.73 11.73 7.94
C ASN A 278 -2.70 13.02 7.08
N ARG A 279 -1.95 14.04 7.49
CA ARG A 279 -1.79 15.30 6.75
C ARG A 279 -0.68 15.24 5.69
N ALA A 280 0.13 14.18 5.70
CA ALA A 280 1.16 13.96 4.71
C ALA A 280 0.52 13.32 3.46
N GLU A 281 0.07 14.16 2.53
CA GLU A 281 -0.67 13.75 1.34
C GLU A 281 0.21 13.65 0.12
N CYS A 282 0.10 12.53 -0.58
CA CYS A 282 0.61 12.29 -1.91
C CYS A 282 -0.55 11.95 -2.85
N TYR A 283 -0.40 12.23 -4.13
CA TYR A 283 -1.46 12.04 -5.11
C TYR A 283 -1.05 11.00 -6.15
N GLU A 284 -2.02 10.20 -6.62
CA GLU A 284 -1.85 9.23 -7.69
C GLU A 284 -3.00 9.30 -8.69
N GLU A 285 -2.81 8.83 -9.92
CA GLU A 285 -3.92 8.55 -10.83
C GLU A 285 -4.35 7.09 -10.67
N VAL A 286 -5.63 6.86 -10.35
CA VAL A 286 -6.19 5.51 -10.27
C VAL A 286 -6.75 5.06 -11.61
N PRO A 287 -6.80 3.74 -11.89
CA PRO A 287 -7.32 3.21 -13.15
C PRO A 287 -8.75 3.65 -13.45
N GLU A 288 -9.00 4.13 -14.67
CA GLU A 288 -10.33 4.55 -15.13
C GLU A 288 -11.13 3.42 -15.79
N THR A 289 -10.50 2.30 -16.07
CA THR A 289 -11.11 1.13 -16.74
C THR A 289 -10.73 -0.17 -16.06
N TRP A 290 -11.60 -1.17 -16.20
CA TRP A 290 -11.33 -2.53 -15.73
C TRP A 290 -11.37 -3.51 -16.93
N PRO A 291 -10.33 -4.34 -17.17
CA PRO A 291 -9.04 -4.31 -16.47
C PRO A 291 -8.25 -3.01 -16.74
N PRO A 292 -7.30 -2.64 -15.87
CA PRO A 292 -6.44 -1.49 -16.13
C PRO A 292 -5.76 -1.64 -17.49
N ARG A 293 -5.69 -0.56 -18.26
CA ARG A 293 -4.90 -0.58 -19.52
C ARG A 293 -3.43 -0.46 -19.17
N PRO A 294 -2.57 -1.24 -19.83
CA PRO A 294 -1.13 -1.16 -19.63
C PRO A 294 -0.55 0.18 -20.05
#